data_3bb098512813df1771f65ebcc623c698
#
_entry.id   3bb098512813df1771f65ebcc623c698
#
_cell.length_a   1.000
_cell.length_b   1.000
_cell.length_c   1.000
_cell.angle_alpha   90.00
_cell.angle_beta   90.00
_cell.angle_gamma   90.00
#
_symmetry.space_group_name_H-M   'P 1'
#
loop_
_entity.id
_entity.type
_entity.pdbx_description
1 polymer ?
#
loop_
_entity_poly.entity_id
_entity_poly.type
_entity_poly.pdbx_seq_one_letter_code
_entity_poly.pdbx_strand_id
1 'polypeptide(L)'
;MSADIPEFELTVDERGHVRFAHPAQAHAYLRGKFAGQAIVGQFYPHREKRNDRQNRGFHAMVAPWAKAEGHRIDDLKDDLLEAVFGTIEVTSLVTGEVRKVLAEPHTSKLTVGQFSELIDRTLEIAAEQGVILVAPDEYRRAKEKERRRLERAAQKGRAA
;
A
#
# COMPACT_ATOMS: atom_id res chain seq x y z
N MET A 1 12.86 -23.29 -1.37
CA MET A 1 11.42 -23.25 -0.99
C MET A 1 11.30 -22.33 0.21
N SER A 2 10.82 -21.12 0.03
CA SER A 2 10.50 -20.23 1.13
C SER A 2 9.24 -20.82 1.79
N ALA A 3 9.37 -21.36 3.00
CA ALA A 3 8.21 -21.79 3.76
C ALA A 3 7.36 -20.55 4.02
N ASP A 4 6.09 -20.58 3.60
CA ASP A 4 5.12 -19.55 3.96
C ASP A 4 5.05 -19.51 5.49
N ILE A 5 5.66 -18.48 6.07
CA ILE A 5 5.61 -18.25 7.51
C ILE A 5 4.22 -17.67 7.78
N PRO A 6 3.36 -18.35 8.55
CA PRO A 6 2.04 -17.84 8.85
C PRO A 6 2.14 -16.56 9.66
N GLU A 7 1.32 -15.59 9.30
CA GLU A 7 1.17 -14.35 10.04
C GLU A 7 -0.05 -14.46 10.96
N PHE A 8 0.10 -14.04 12.21
CA PHE A 8 -0.98 -13.99 13.17
C PHE A 8 -1.27 -12.54 13.55
N GLU A 9 -2.49 -12.11 13.31
CA GLU A 9 -2.96 -10.81 13.76
C GLU A 9 -3.13 -10.82 15.28
N LEU A 10 -2.62 -9.78 15.94
CA LEU A 10 -2.74 -9.60 17.38
C LEU A 10 -2.99 -8.14 17.74
N THR A 11 -3.61 -7.92 18.88
CA THR A 11 -3.80 -6.61 19.49
C THR A 11 -3.09 -6.55 20.83
N VAL A 12 -2.60 -5.36 21.17
CA VAL A 12 -2.02 -5.08 22.49
C VAL A 12 -2.94 -4.07 23.18
N ASP A 13 -3.44 -4.41 24.37
CA ASP A 13 -4.28 -3.51 25.14
C ASP A 13 -3.44 -2.43 25.86
N GLU A 14 -4.09 -1.45 26.48
CA GLU A 14 -3.44 -0.35 27.21
C GLU A 14 -2.55 -0.83 28.38
N ARG A 15 -2.78 -2.04 28.86
CA ARG A 15 -1.99 -2.69 29.92
C ARG A 15 -0.85 -3.56 29.40
N GLY A 16 -0.66 -3.59 28.04
CA GLY A 16 0.38 -4.38 27.41
C GLY A 16 0.05 -5.87 27.22
N HIS A 17 -1.19 -6.30 27.44
CA HIS A 17 -1.57 -7.70 27.20
C HIS A 17 -1.77 -7.94 25.71
N VAL A 18 -1.16 -9.01 25.22
CA VAL A 18 -1.26 -9.47 23.84
C VAL A 18 -2.45 -10.40 23.66
N ARG A 19 -3.29 -10.15 22.67
CA ARG A 19 -4.42 -10.99 22.29
C ARG A 19 -4.37 -11.31 20.80
N PHE A 20 -4.44 -12.58 20.45
CA PHE A 20 -4.59 -13.00 19.06
C PHE A 20 -6.01 -12.76 18.57
N ALA A 21 -6.18 -12.26 17.35
CA ALA A 21 -7.49 -12.11 16.71
C ALA A 21 -8.20 -13.47 16.55
N HIS A 22 -7.41 -14.53 16.26
CA HIS A 22 -7.88 -15.91 16.13
C HIS A 22 -7.10 -16.84 17.08
N PRO A 23 -7.36 -16.80 18.41
CA PRO A 23 -6.52 -17.49 19.40
C PRO A 23 -6.49 -19.01 19.23
N ALA A 24 -7.60 -19.63 18.87
CA ALA A 24 -7.66 -21.08 18.67
C ALA A 24 -6.73 -21.54 17.54
N GLN A 25 -6.71 -20.82 16.42
CA GLN A 25 -5.85 -21.10 15.28
C GLN A 25 -4.38 -20.86 15.60
N ALA A 26 -4.06 -19.73 16.22
CA ALA A 26 -2.70 -19.40 16.64
C ALA A 26 -2.14 -20.44 17.60
N HIS A 27 -2.90 -20.80 18.64
CA HIS A 27 -2.49 -21.81 19.63
C HIS A 27 -2.34 -23.20 19.01
N ALA A 28 -3.22 -23.61 18.09
CA ALA A 28 -3.11 -24.89 17.40
C ALA A 28 -1.81 -24.95 16.57
N TYR A 29 -1.51 -23.90 15.82
CA TYR A 29 -0.29 -23.83 15.02
C TYR A 29 0.96 -23.82 15.90
N LEU A 30 1.02 -22.95 16.93
CA LEU A 30 2.18 -22.85 17.82
C LEU A 30 2.44 -24.17 18.54
N ARG A 31 1.37 -24.83 19.02
CA ARG A 31 1.48 -26.14 19.69
C ARG A 31 1.95 -27.24 18.73
N GLY A 32 1.39 -27.28 17.53
CA GLY A 32 1.76 -28.31 16.53
C GLY A 32 3.18 -28.17 16.00
N LYS A 33 3.70 -26.93 15.94
CA LYS A 33 4.99 -26.65 15.32
C LYS A 33 6.13 -26.53 16.34
N PHE A 34 5.86 -25.97 17.54
CA PHE A 34 6.88 -25.48 18.46
C PHE A 34 6.68 -25.95 19.90
N ALA A 35 5.89 -27.01 20.15
CA ALA A 35 5.69 -27.53 21.50
C ALA A 35 7.04 -27.87 22.17
N GLY A 36 7.28 -27.33 23.39
CA GLY A 36 8.52 -27.53 24.12
C GLY A 36 9.73 -26.76 23.62
N GLN A 37 9.57 -25.86 22.62
CA GLN A 37 10.66 -25.05 22.09
C GLN A 37 10.52 -23.59 22.53
N ALA A 38 11.65 -22.91 22.77
CA ALA A 38 11.68 -21.46 22.87
C ALA A 38 11.61 -20.87 21.46
N ILE A 39 10.70 -19.92 21.25
CA ILE A 39 10.53 -19.26 19.95
C ILE A 39 10.77 -17.75 20.09
N VAL A 40 11.27 -17.13 19.03
CA VAL A 40 11.40 -15.69 18.93
C VAL A 40 10.38 -15.19 17.90
N GLY A 41 9.52 -14.25 18.32
CA GLY A 41 8.56 -13.58 17.45
C GLY A 41 8.99 -12.15 17.15
N GLN A 42 8.74 -11.69 15.94
CA GLN A 42 8.88 -10.28 15.56
C GLN A 42 7.48 -9.70 15.38
N PHE A 43 7.22 -8.54 15.97
CA PHE A 43 5.94 -7.86 15.90
C PHE A 43 6.08 -6.60 15.06
N TYR A 44 5.20 -6.45 14.10
CA TYR A 44 5.12 -5.28 13.24
C TYR A 44 3.76 -4.62 13.44
N PRO A 45 3.68 -3.27 13.40
CA PRO A 45 2.37 -2.62 13.35
C PRO A 45 1.54 -3.20 12.22
N HIS A 46 0.27 -3.56 12.51
CA HIS A 46 -0.65 -3.99 11.47
C HIS A 46 -0.81 -2.84 10.48
N ARG A 47 -0.23 -3.01 9.31
CA ARG A 47 -0.51 -2.16 8.15
C ARG A 47 -1.52 -2.93 7.32
N GLU A 48 -2.65 -2.30 7.00
CA GLU A 48 -3.52 -2.87 5.98
C GLU A 48 -2.67 -3.19 4.76
N LYS A 49 -2.36 -4.49 4.59
CA LYS A 49 -1.61 -4.95 3.42
C LYS A 49 -2.46 -4.63 2.22
N ARG A 50 -1.93 -3.75 1.41
CA ARG A 50 -2.55 -3.47 0.13
C ARG A 50 -2.58 -4.75 -0.69
N ASN A 51 -3.75 -5.06 -1.23
CA ASN A 51 -3.98 -6.23 -2.04
C ASN A 51 -3.10 -6.18 -3.31
N ASP A 52 -2.42 -7.28 -3.65
CA ASP A 52 -1.65 -7.44 -4.91
C ASP A 52 -2.46 -7.11 -6.17
N ARG A 53 -3.79 -7.24 -6.10
CA ARG A 53 -4.72 -6.81 -7.13
C ARG A 53 -4.66 -5.31 -7.41
N GLN A 54 -4.56 -4.48 -6.36
CA GLN A 54 -4.46 -3.02 -6.51
C GLN A 54 -3.17 -2.63 -7.22
N ASN A 55 -2.07 -3.30 -6.88
CA ASN A 55 -0.79 -3.09 -7.53
C ASN A 55 -0.83 -3.50 -9.00
N ARG A 56 -1.37 -4.69 -9.30
CA ARG A 56 -1.59 -5.15 -10.68
C ARG A 56 -2.51 -4.20 -11.46
N GLY A 57 -3.56 -3.69 -10.82
CA GLY A 57 -4.47 -2.72 -11.41
C GLY A 57 -3.78 -1.42 -11.80
N PHE A 58 -2.90 -0.90 -10.95
CA PHE A 58 -2.09 0.28 -11.25
C PHE A 58 -1.14 0.03 -12.42
N HIS A 59 -0.40 -1.09 -12.39
CA HIS A 59 0.48 -1.47 -13.50
C HIS A 59 -0.30 -1.59 -14.83
N ALA A 60 -1.47 -2.23 -14.82
CA ALA A 60 -2.31 -2.36 -16.01
C ALA A 60 -2.82 -0.98 -16.52
N MET A 61 -3.05 -0.04 -15.61
CA MET A 61 -3.48 1.32 -15.95
C MET A 61 -2.37 2.12 -16.66
N VAL A 62 -1.12 2.05 -16.16
CA VAL A 62 -0.01 2.85 -16.70
C VAL A 62 0.73 2.19 -17.87
N ALA A 63 0.61 0.87 -18.04
CA ALA A 63 1.33 0.12 -19.08
C ALA A 63 1.06 0.61 -20.52
N PRO A 64 -0.18 0.93 -20.94
CA PRO A 64 -0.44 1.49 -22.26
C PRO A 64 0.23 2.83 -22.49
N TRP A 65 0.28 3.67 -21.47
CA TRP A 65 0.94 4.97 -21.52
C TRP A 65 2.45 4.81 -21.66
N ALA A 66 3.11 4.05 -20.80
CA ALA A 66 4.54 3.76 -20.92
C ALA A 66 4.91 3.23 -22.31
N LYS A 67 4.10 2.31 -22.85
CA LYS A 67 4.30 1.74 -24.18
C LYS A 67 4.16 2.78 -25.28
N ALA A 68 3.18 3.68 -25.20
CA ALA A 68 2.95 4.73 -26.21
C ALA A 68 4.11 5.71 -26.27
N GLU A 69 4.71 6.06 -25.12
CA GLU A 69 5.86 6.95 -25.00
C GLU A 69 7.22 6.24 -25.21
N GLY A 70 7.22 4.93 -25.41
CA GLY A 70 8.47 4.15 -25.58
C GLY A 70 9.28 3.96 -24.31
N HIS A 71 8.66 4.17 -23.14
CA HIS A 71 9.29 4.01 -21.83
C HIS A 71 9.05 2.61 -21.24
N ARG A 72 9.92 2.19 -20.32
CA ARG A 72 9.65 1.02 -19.48
C ARG A 72 8.59 1.39 -18.43
N ILE A 73 7.75 0.44 -18.07
CA ILE A 73 6.72 0.66 -17.04
C ILE A 73 7.34 1.06 -15.70
N ASP A 74 8.50 0.49 -15.36
CA ASP A 74 9.18 0.81 -14.10
C ASP A 74 9.71 2.24 -14.09
N ASP A 75 10.25 2.73 -15.22
CA ASP A 75 10.75 4.10 -15.33
C ASP A 75 9.59 5.11 -15.17
N LEU A 76 8.47 4.91 -15.88
CA LEU A 76 7.28 5.74 -15.73
C LEU A 76 6.73 5.71 -14.29
N LYS A 77 6.76 4.54 -13.66
CA LYS A 77 6.31 4.39 -12.28
C LYS A 77 7.20 5.19 -11.31
N ASP A 78 8.50 5.16 -11.50
CA ASP A 78 9.44 5.92 -10.67
C ASP A 78 9.27 7.44 -10.87
N ASP A 79 9.06 7.90 -12.09
CA ASP A 79 8.72 9.29 -12.39
C ASP A 79 7.41 9.74 -11.72
N LEU A 80 6.39 8.88 -11.73
CA LEU A 80 5.13 9.15 -11.05
C LEU A 80 5.27 9.19 -9.53
N LEU A 81 6.08 8.29 -8.95
CA LEU A 81 6.37 8.30 -7.52
C LEU A 81 7.14 9.57 -7.12
N GLU A 82 8.10 10.00 -7.94
CA GLU A 82 8.81 11.26 -7.74
C GLU A 82 7.87 12.47 -7.82
N ALA A 83 7.01 12.50 -8.84
CA ALA A 83 6.06 13.60 -9.03
C ALA A 83 5.04 13.73 -7.88
N VAL A 84 4.67 12.61 -7.25
CA VAL A 84 3.65 12.58 -6.18
C VAL A 84 4.26 12.74 -4.80
N PHE A 85 5.34 12.03 -4.49
CA PHE A 85 5.93 11.96 -3.15
C PHE A 85 7.27 12.67 -3.03
N GLY A 86 7.86 13.06 -4.15
CA GLY A 86 9.15 13.74 -4.18
C GLY A 86 10.35 12.84 -3.92
N THR A 87 11.48 13.50 -3.68
CA THR A 87 12.77 12.87 -3.36
C THR A 87 13.28 13.31 -2.00
N ILE A 88 14.11 12.46 -1.39
CA ILE A 88 14.87 12.78 -0.17
C ILE A 88 16.36 12.69 -0.46
N GLU A 89 17.16 13.45 0.29
CA GLU A 89 18.63 13.38 0.23
C GLU A 89 19.12 12.33 1.23
N VAL A 90 19.93 11.40 0.73
CA VAL A 90 20.54 10.34 1.53
C VAL A 90 22.05 10.43 1.39
N THR A 91 22.74 10.49 2.51
CA THR A 91 24.21 10.44 2.55
C THR A 91 24.69 8.99 2.58
N SER A 92 25.54 8.61 1.63
CA SER A 92 26.18 7.31 1.64
C SER A 92 27.09 7.16 2.87
N LEU A 93 26.85 6.15 3.69
CA LEU A 93 27.70 5.86 4.84
C LEU A 93 29.10 5.37 4.43
N VAL A 94 29.26 4.92 3.18
CA VAL A 94 30.53 4.37 2.67
C VAL A 94 31.37 5.47 2.01
N THR A 95 30.72 6.30 1.14
CA THR A 95 31.45 7.30 0.33
C THR A 95 31.30 8.73 0.87
N GLY A 96 30.35 8.99 1.76
CA GLY A 96 29.98 10.33 2.22
C GLY A 96 29.25 11.18 1.17
N GLU A 97 28.99 10.65 -0.01
CA GLU A 97 28.30 11.37 -1.07
C GLU A 97 26.81 11.53 -0.77
N VAL A 98 26.28 12.71 -1.05
CA VAL A 98 24.83 12.98 -0.96
C VAL A 98 24.18 12.65 -2.31
N ARG A 99 23.14 11.83 -2.28
CA ARG A 99 22.35 11.50 -3.47
C ARG A 99 20.86 11.68 -3.21
N LYS A 100 20.12 12.08 -4.22
CA LYS A 100 18.66 12.09 -4.19
C LYS A 100 18.12 10.69 -4.50
N VAL A 101 17.16 10.26 -3.71
CA VAL A 101 16.43 9.01 -3.91
C VAL A 101 14.94 9.28 -3.75
N LEU A 102 14.09 8.44 -4.35
CA LEU A 102 12.65 8.54 -4.18
C LEU A 102 12.29 8.47 -2.69
N ALA A 103 11.41 9.36 -2.23
CA ALA A 103 10.93 9.34 -0.86
C ALA A 103 10.17 8.03 -0.57
N GLU A 104 9.38 7.55 -1.55
CA GLU A 104 8.64 6.29 -1.49
C GLU A 104 9.02 5.40 -2.69
N PRO A 105 10.11 4.62 -2.60
CA PRO A 105 10.67 3.91 -3.77
C PRO A 105 9.85 2.69 -4.21
N HIS A 106 8.86 2.27 -3.43
CA HIS A 106 8.11 1.04 -3.70
C HIS A 106 6.61 1.24 -3.53
N THR A 107 5.87 1.11 -4.63
CA THR A 107 4.39 1.14 -4.57
C THR A 107 3.81 0.10 -3.62
N SER A 108 4.48 -1.04 -3.40
CA SER A 108 4.06 -2.09 -2.46
C SER A 108 4.12 -1.68 -0.98
N LYS A 109 4.85 -0.63 -0.65
CA LYS A 109 4.99 -0.11 0.73
C LYS A 109 4.03 1.04 1.04
N LEU A 110 3.37 1.60 0.03
CA LEU A 110 2.42 2.68 0.21
C LEU A 110 1.22 2.23 1.06
N THR A 111 0.74 3.09 1.92
CA THR A 111 -0.56 2.91 2.59
C THR A 111 -1.71 2.99 1.59
N VAL A 112 -2.91 2.57 1.97
CA VAL A 112 -4.11 2.69 1.12
C VAL A 112 -4.36 4.14 0.72
N GLY A 113 -4.18 5.10 1.64
CA GLY A 113 -4.33 6.53 1.37
C GLY A 113 -3.31 7.05 0.36
N GLN A 114 -2.02 6.79 0.59
CA GLN A 114 -0.94 7.17 -0.34
C GLN A 114 -1.14 6.56 -1.73
N PHE A 115 -1.62 5.32 -1.78
CA PHE A 115 -1.88 4.69 -3.07
C PHE A 115 -3.08 5.29 -3.82
N SER A 116 -4.11 5.69 -3.08
CA SER A 116 -5.23 6.44 -3.67
C SER A 116 -4.76 7.78 -4.22
N GLU A 117 -3.90 8.49 -3.49
CA GLU A 117 -3.27 9.73 -3.92
C GLU A 117 -2.42 9.52 -5.19
N LEU A 118 -1.60 8.45 -5.22
CA LEU A 118 -0.82 8.10 -6.41
C LEU A 118 -1.73 7.90 -7.64
N ILE A 119 -2.84 7.17 -7.50
CA ILE A 119 -3.78 6.96 -8.62
C ILE A 119 -4.41 8.28 -9.06
N ASP A 120 -4.92 9.09 -8.11
CA ASP A 120 -5.56 10.38 -8.42
C ASP A 120 -4.59 11.28 -9.19
N ARG A 121 -3.37 11.48 -8.68
CA ARG A 121 -2.35 12.31 -9.32
C ARG A 121 -1.86 11.75 -10.65
N THR A 122 -1.75 10.43 -10.78
CA THR A 122 -1.41 9.79 -12.07
C THR A 122 -2.46 10.10 -13.13
N LEU A 123 -3.75 10.05 -12.78
CA LEU A 123 -4.85 10.38 -13.70
C LEU A 123 -4.82 11.86 -14.10
N GLU A 124 -4.52 12.76 -13.17
CA GLU A 124 -4.37 14.19 -13.42
C GLU A 124 -3.19 14.47 -14.37
N ILE A 125 -1.99 13.95 -14.05
CA ILE A 125 -0.79 14.13 -14.88
C ILE A 125 -0.99 13.58 -16.29
N ALA A 126 -1.60 12.40 -16.42
CA ALA A 126 -1.92 11.83 -17.73
C ALA A 126 -2.88 12.71 -18.53
N ALA A 127 -3.92 13.25 -17.88
CA ALA A 127 -4.88 14.15 -18.52
C ALA A 127 -4.22 15.46 -18.98
N GLU A 128 -3.32 16.04 -18.19
CA GLU A 128 -2.52 17.22 -18.56
C GLU A 128 -1.64 16.96 -19.80
N GLN A 129 -1.19 15.73 -19.99
CA GLN A 129 -0.43 15.29 -21.16
C GLN A 129 -1.31 14.79 -22.33
N GLY A 130 -2.62 14.91 -22.21
CA GLY A 130 -3.57 14.46 -23.22
C GLY A 130 -3.77 12.94 -23.28
N VAL A 131 -3.32 12.20 -22.26
CA VAL A 131 -3.45 10.75 -22.17
C VAL A 131 -4.69 10.39 -21.35
N ILE A 132 -5.56 9.55 -21.91
CA ILE A 132 -6.77 9.08 -21.22
C ILE A 132 -6.46 7.72 -20.55
N LEU A 133 -6.38 7.72 -19.22
CA LEU A 133 -6.23 6.51 -18.43
C LEU A 133 -7.56 6.11 -17.79
N VAL A 134 -7.77 4.81 -17.64
CA VAL A 134 -8.94 4.26 -16.94
C VAL A 134 -8.50 3.73 -15.59
N ALA A 135 -9.01 4.35 -14.52
CA ALA A 135 -8.72 3.91 -13.16
C ALA A 135 -9.13 2.45 -12.93
N PRO A 136 -8.37 1.69 -12.11
CA PRO A 136 -8.70 0.30 -11.78
C PRO A 136 -10.11 0.16 -11.20
N ASP A 137 -10.82 -0.91 -11.56
CA ASP A 137 -12.21 -1.15 -11.13
C ASP A 137 -12.39 -1.13 -9.61
N GLU A 138 -11.46 -1.71 -8.88
CA GLU A 138 -11.51 -1.72 -7.42
C GLU A 138 -11.38 -0.33 -6.83
N TYR A 139 -10.53 0.52 -7.42
CA TYR A 139 -10.37 1.91 -7.03
C TYR A 139 -11.67 2.69 -7.28
N ARG A 140 -12.26 2.55 -8.48
CA ARG A 140 -13.54 3.20 -8.84
C ARG A 140 -14.66 2.80 -7.89
N ARG A 141 -14.75 1.50 -7.53
CA ARG A 141 -15.73 0.98 -6.56
C ARG A 141 -15.52 1.54 -5.15
N ALA A 142 -14.25 1.64 -4.71
CA ALA A 142 -13.91 2.21 -3.40
C ALA A 142 -14.30 3.69 -3.31
N LYS A 143 -13.96 4.50 -4.31
CA LYS A 143 -14.33 5.92 -4.39
C LYS A 143 -15.85 6.11 -4.45
N GLU A 144 -16.57 5.29 -5.20
CA GLU A 144 -18.04 5.36 -5.26
C GLU A 144 -18.67 5.03 -3.89
N LYS A 145 -18.15 4.03 -3.18
CA LYS A 145 -18.62 3.68 -1.82
C LYS A 145 -18.36 4.82 -0.83
N GLU A 146 -17.21 5.45 -0.91
CA GLU A 146 -16.85 6.59 -0.06
C GLU A 146 -17.75 7.79 -0.34
N ARG A 147 -17.96 8.15 -1.61
CA ARG A 147 -18.89 9.20 -2.03
C ARG A 147 -20.27 8.98 -1.46
N ARG A 148 -20.86 7.79 -1.60
CA ARG A 148 -22.17 7.43 -1.06
C ARG A 148 -22.23 7.54 0.48
N ARG A 149 -21.12 7.20 1.16
CA ARG A 149 -21.02 7.36 2.62
C ARG A 149 -21.06 8.82 3.03
N LEU A 150 -20.32 9.69 2.35
CA LEU A 150 -20.28 11.13 2.60
C LEU A 150 -21.62 11.79 2.30
N GLU A 151 -22.29 11.43 1.20
CA GLU A 151 -23.64 11.90 0.85
C GLU A 151 -24.66 11.56 1.94
N ARG A 152 -24.64 10.31 2.45
CA ARG A 152 -25.51 9.88 3.56
C ARG A 152 -25.22 10.62 4.86
N ALA A 153 -23.94 10.88 5.17
CA ALA A 153 -23.55 11.65 6.34
C ALA A 153 -24.04 13.11 6.25
N ALA A 154 -23.89 13.74 5.09
CA ALA A 154 -24.34 15.09 4.83
C ALA A 154 -25.89 15.23 4.91
N GLN A 155 -26.63 14.22 4.44
CA GLN A 155 -28.09 14.19 4.57
C GLN A 155 -28.56 14.07 6.03
N LYS A 156 -27.86 13.23 6.83
CA LYS A 156 -28.17 13.09 8.27
C LYS A 156 -27.90 14.39 9.06
N GLY A 157 -26.81 15.10 8.72
CA GLY A 157 -26.48 16.38 9.37
C GLY A 157 -27.41 17.54 9.00
N ARG A 158 -28.17 17.44 7.90
CA ARG A 158 -29.18 18.43 7.50
C ARG A 158 -30.57 18.17 8.10
N ALA A 159 -30.81 16.97 8.62
CA ALA A 159 -32.09 16.55 9.19
C ALA A 159 -32.12 16.64 10.74
N ALA A 160 -31.02 17.03 11.37
CA ALA A 160 -30.88 17.30 12.80
C ALA A 160 -30.79 18.80 13.08
#